data_c501965323d05714be4ddf6aa2e57f5d
#
_entry.id   c501965323d05714be4ddf6aa2e57f5d
#
_cell.length_a   1.000
_cell.length_b   1.000
_cell.length_c   1.000
_cell.angle_alpha   90.00
_cell.angle_beta   90.00
_cell.angle_gamma   90.00
#
_symmetry.space_group_name_H-M   'P 1'
#
loop_
_entity.id
_entity.type
_entity.pdbx_description
1 polymer ?
#
loop_
_entity_poly.entity_id
_entity_poly.type
_entity_poly.pdbx_seq_one_letter_code
_entity_poly.pdbx_strand_id
1 'polypeptide(L)'
;LQILFEYQSLICDLTDMELANASLYDGATSVAEAISVAINKTKRDGVVVSSGFNPNTKEVVNTLVDRNKFDIKYVDLVDYMFPEDYIFSESDAAFVVSLPHYEGSAQDLTSIVHNAKAAGVITICYVDPSMLGIIKTPGSMGFDIVVAEGQSMGSPLSFGGPTVGWFATKKELARLVPGRIIGESRDAEHTKTYVMTLRAREQDIRREKASSNICTNQTLNAVGSTIHLSWLGPQGLYEICLLYTSDAADDIAGVD
;
A
#
# COMPACT_ATOMS: atom_id res chain seq x y z
N LEU A 1 4.11 -5.52 21.40
CA LEU A 1 4.59 -6.03 20.10
C LEU A 1 3.63 -7.03 19.49
N GLN A 2 2.97 -7.91 20.27
CA GLN A 2 2.02 -8.89 19.75
C GLN A 2 0.93 -8.24 18.87
N ILE A 3 0.25 -7.21 19.34
CA ILE A 3 -0.81 -6.54 18.57
C ILE A 3 -0.31 -5.93 17.25
N LEU A 4 0.95 -5.50 17.18
CA LEU A 4 1.55 -5.04 15.92
C LEU A 4 1.84 -6.22 14.96
N PHE A 5 2.16 -7.39 15.49
CA PHE A 5 2.26 -8.61 14.69
C PHE A 5 0.89 -9.02 14.14
N GLU A 6 -0.15 -8.94 14.96
CA GLU A 6 -1.54 -9.18 14.55
C GLU A 6 -2.00 -8.18 13.50
N TYR A 7 -1.66 -6.88 13.66
CA TYR A 7 -1.86 -5.85 12.63
C TYR A 7 -1.25 -6.26 11.29
N GLN A 8 0.03 -6.63 11.29
CA GLN A 8 0.72 -7.07 10.07
C GLN A 8 0.02 -8.26 9.41
N SER A 9 -0.45 -9.22 10.23
CA SER A 9 -1.16 -10.41 9.74
C SER A 9 -2.50 -10.03 9.09
N LEU A 10 -3.28 -9.14 9.72
CA LEU A 10 -4.53 -8.63 9.16
C LEU A 10 -4.32 -7.90 7.82
N ILE A 11 -3.28 -7.06 7.72
CA ILE A 11 -2.97 -6.39 6.46
C ILE A 11 -2.58 -7.42 5.38
N CYS A 12 -1.80 -8.44 5.72
CA CYS A 12 -1.47 -9.52 4.79
C CYS A 12 -2.72 -10.26 4.31
N ASP A 13 -3.62 -10.63 5.22
CA ASP A 13 -4.85 -11.36 4.91
C ASP A 13 -5.79 -10.53 4.01
N LEU A 14 -5.97 -9.24 4.32
CA LEU A 14 -6.83 -8.33 3.55
C LEU A 14 -6.30 -8.06 2.14
N THR A 15 -4.99 -8.01 1.97
CA THR A 15 -4.35 -7.67 0.69
C THR A 15 -3.89 -8.89 -0.11
N ASP A 16 -3.97 -10.08 0.48
CA ASP A 16 -3.40 -11.34 -0.05
C ASP A 16 -1.89 -11.22 -0.31
N MET A 17 -1.19 -10.57 0.65
CA MET A 17 0.25 -10.39 0.61
C MET A 17 0.96 -11.22 1.67
N GLU A 18 2.26 -11.45 1.50
CA GLU A 18 3.05 -12.40 2.32
C GLU A 18 3.73 -11.76 3.53
N LEU A 19 3.90 -10.44 3.53
CA LEU A 19 4.61 -9.69 4.55
C LEU A 19 4.05 -8.26 4.61
N ALA A 20 3.82 -7.76 5.83
CA ALA A 20 3.54 -6.34 6.07
C ALA A 20 4.48 -5.78 7.14
N ASN A 21 4.68 -4.46 7.13
CA ASN A 21 5.37 -3.76 8.21
C ASN A 21 4.39 -3.33 9.33
N ALA A 22 4.92 -2.79 10.41
CA ALA A 22 4.14 -2.31 11.56
C ALA A 22 3.50 -0.93 11.35
N SER A 23 3.30 -0.49 10.13
CA SER A 23 2.78 0.76 9.58
C SER A 23 3.85 1.77 9.13
N LEU A 24 3.42 2.68 8.26
CA LEU A 24 4.10 3.92 7.91
C LEU A 24 3.28 5.13 8.39
N TYR A 25 3.68 6.35 8.01
CA TYR A 25 3.06 7.59 8.49
C TYR A 25 1.66 7.80 7.88
N ASP A 26 1.54 7.65 6.58
CA ASP A 26 0.33 7.83 5.79
C ASP A 26 0.43 7.07 4.44
N GLY A 27 -0.68 7.02 3.72
CA GLY A 27 -0.75 6.30 2.45
C GLY A 27 0.11 6.92 1.35
N ALA A 28 0.16 8.24 1.24
CA ALA A 28 0.93 8.91 0.19
C ALA A 28 2.44 8.70 0.39
N THR A 29 2.92 8.80 1.64
CA THR A 29 4.30 8.43 1.99
C THR A 29 4.58 6.97 1.68
N SER A 30 3.61 6.07 1.92
CA SER A 30 3.74 4.65 1.61
C SER A 30 3.93 4.40 0.10
N VAL A 31 3.26 5.16 -0.78
CA VAL A 31 3.47 5.11 -2.24
C VAL A 31 4.91 5.52 -2.58
N ALA A 32 5.40 6.63 -2.06
CA ALA A 32 6.77 7.10 -2.33
C ALA A 32 7.83 6.10 -1.85
N GLU A 33 7.63 5.49 -0.69
CA GLU A 33 8.51 4.44 -0.15
C GLU A 33 8.45 3.17 -1.02
N ALA A 34 7.27 2.77 -1.53
CA ALA A 34 7.13 1.63 -2.43
C ALA A 34 7.89 1.85 -3.75
N ILE A 35 7.82 3.06 -4.32
CA ILE A 35 8.61 3.46 -5.49
C ILE A 35 10.10 3.34 -5.19
N SER A 36 10.54 3.81 -4.02
CA SER A 36 11.94 3.71 -3.59
C SER A 36 12.40 2.25 -3.46
N VAL A 37 11.53 1.36 -2.97
CA VAL A 37 11.80 -0.10 -2.92
C VAL A 37 11.96 -0.66 -4.33
N ALA A 38 11.08 -0.31 -5.27
CA ALA A 38 11.15 -0.77 -6.66
C ALA A 38 12.45 -0.33 -7.36
N ILE A 39 12.81 0.95 -7.24
CA ILE A 39 14.07 1.51 -7.76
C ILE A 39 15.28 0.78 -7.15
N ASN A 40 15.28 0.59 -5.84
CA ASN A 40 16.37 -0.12 -5.15
C ASN A 40 16.49 -1.59 -5.55
N LYS A 41 15.38 -2.25 -5.86
CA LYS A 41 15.34 -3.65 -6.30
C LYS A 41 15.83 -3.81 -7.73
N THR A 42 15.30 -3.00 -8.64
CA THR A 42 15.55 -3.12 -10.09
C THR A 42 16.83 -2.43 -10.56
N LYS A 43 17.26 -1.39 -9.84
CA LYS A 43 18.33 -0.47 -10.25
C LYS A 43 18.03 0.26 -11.56
N ARG A 44 16.75 0.48 -11.84
CA ARG A 44 16.22 1.25 -12.97
C ARG A 44 15.68 2.58 -12.46
N ASP A 45 15.41 3.53 -13.36
CA ASP A 45 15.05 4.92 -13.03
C ASP A 45 13.67 5.36 -13.53
N GLY A 46 13.01 4.58 -14.40
CA GLY A 46 11.66 4.88 -14.89
C GLY A 46 10.58 4.50 -13.89
N VAL A 47 9.61 5.38 -13.67
CA VAL A 47 8.44 5.13 -12.82
C VAL A 47 7.17 5.45 -13.60
N VAL A 48 6.38 4.43 -13.89
CA VAL A 48 5.09 4.56 -14.58
C VAL A 48 3.98 4.69 -13.55
N VAL A 49 3.28 5.80 -13.55
CA VAL A 49 2.19 6.10 -12.60
C VAL A 49 0.89 6.32 -13.37
N SER A 50 -0.18 5.63 -12.99
CA SER A 50 -1.52 5.94 -13.50
C SER A 50 -1.93 7.37 -13.16
N SER A 51 -2.57 8.09 -14.08
CA SER A 51 -3.10 9.43 -13.78
C SER A 51 -4.31 9.39 -12.83
N GLY A 52 -4.92 8.21 -12.63
CA GLY A 52 -6.05 7.99 -11.74
C GLY A 52 -5.72 7.99 -10.23
N PHE A 53 -4.74 8.76 -9.81
CA PHE A 53 -4.41 8.99 -8.39
C PHE A 53 -5.04 10.26 -7.84
N ASN A 54 -5.36 10.25 -6.55
CA ASN A 54 -5.67 11.48 -5.82
C ASN A 54 -4.58 12.55 -6.07
N PRO A 55 -4.97 13.79 -6.44
CA PRO A 55 -4.01 14.87 -6.72
C PRO A 55 -3.02 15.13 -5.59
N ASN A 56 -3.46 15.09 -4.31
CA ASN A 56 -2.58 15.30 -3.17
C ASN A 56 -1.52 14.18 -3.06
N THR A 57 -1.90 12.93 -3.34
CA THR A 57 -0.93 11.82 -3.37
C THR A 57 0.12 12.02 -4.47
N LYS A 58 -0.28 12.51 -5.66
CA LYS A 58 0.67 12.87 -6.73
C LYS A 58 1.68 13.93 -6.28
N GLU A 59 1.22 14.99 -5.59
CA GLU A 59 2.10 16.04 -5.09
C GLU A 59 3.10 15.52 -4.05
N VAL A 60 2.68 14.63 -3.16
CA VAL A 60 3.57 14.00 -2.18
C VAL A 60 4.61 13.12 -2.88
N VAL A 61 4.20 12.31 -3.86
CA VAL A 61 5.12 11.50 -4.67
C VAL A 61 6.12 12.39 -5.41
N ASN A 62 5.65 13.45 -6.07
CA ASN A 62 6.51 14.42 -6.76
C ASN A 62 7.51 15.11 -5.83
N THR A 63 7.16 15.28 -4.57
CA THR A 63 8.03 15.91 -3.56
C THR A 63 9.06 14.94 -3.00
N LEU A 64 8.67 13.70 -2.71
CA LEU A 64 9.53 12.72 -2.03
C LEU A 64 10.39 11.91 -3.00
N VAL A 65 9.93 11.68 -4.23
CA VAL A 65 10.71 10.99 -5.26
C VAL A 65 11.51 12.02 -6.05
N ASP A 66 12.84 11.94 -6.00
CA ASP A 66 13.74 12.91 -6.65
C ASP A 66 13.63 12.86 -8.18
N ARG A 67 12.81 13.75 -8.74
CA ARG A 67 12.57 13.85 -10.19
C ARG A 67 13.80 14.26 -11.02
N ASN A 68 14.86 14.73 -10.39
CA ASN A 68 16.13 14.98 -11.08
C ASN A 68 16.92 13.69 -11.33
N LYS A 69 16.56 12.61 -10.60
CA LYS A 69 17.22 11.31 -10.73
C LYS A 69 16.33 10.26 -11.37
N PHE A 70 15.00 10.42 -11.27
CA PHE A 70 14.03 9.40 -11.68
C PHE A 70 13.02 9.99 -12.68
N ASP A 71 12.74 9.23 -13.73
CA ASP A 71 11.80 9.61 -14.78
C ASP A 71 10.38 9.15 -14.41
N ILE A 72 9.57 10.04 -13.82
CA ILE A 72 8.19 9.76 -13.46
C ILE A 72 7.28 10.11 -14.63
N LYS A 73 6.65 9.08 -15.21
CA LYS A 73 5.70 9.18 -16.32
C LYS A 73 4.29 8.96 -15.82
N TYR A 74 3.43 9.97 -15.93
CA TYR A 74 2.01 9.83 -15.69
C TYR A 74 1.32 9.37 -16.98
N VAL A 75 0.60 8.24 -16.89
CA VAL A 75 -0.15 7.66 -18.01
C VAL A 75 -1.62 7.94 -17.81
N ASP A 76 -2.25 8.61 -18.78
CA ASP A 76 -3.65 8.97 -18.73
C ASP A 76 -4.56 7.75 -18.82
N LEU A 77 -5.69 7.81 -18.12
CA LEU A 77 -6.74 6.81 -18.23
C LEU A 77 -7.48 6.98 -19.55
N VAL A 78 -7.87 5.87 -20.15
CA VAL A 78 -8.77 5.81 -21.30
C VAL A 78 -10.09 5.22 -20.80
N ASP A 79 -11.19 5.93 -21.00
CA ASP A 79 -12.51 5.53 -20.48
C ASP A 79 -12.47 5.16 -18.98
N TYR A 80 -11.77 5.98 -18.20
CA TYR A 80 -11.54 5.79 -16.74
C TYR A 80 -10.77 4.53 -16.35
N MET A 81 -10.10 3.86 -17.29
CA MET A 81 -9.30 2.65 -17.06
C MET A 81 -7.85 2.88 -17.48
N PHE A 82 -6.91 2.21 -16.81
CA PHE A 82 -5.52 2.18 -17.28
C PHE A 82 -5.43 1.37 -18.57
N PRO A 83 -4.72 1.83 -19.62
CA PRO A 83 -4.65 1.12 -20.90
C PRO A 83 -4.06 -0.29 -20.76
N GLU A 84 -4.82 -1.31 -21.19
CA GLU A 84 -4.39 -2.71 -21.08
C GLU A 84 -3.25 -3.07 -22.04
N ASP A 85 -3.12 -2.32 -23.13
CA ASP A 85 -2.10 -2.48 -24.16
C ASP A 85 -0.82 -1.66 -23.89
N TYR A 86 -0.71 -1.06 -22.68
CA TYR A 86 0.47 -0.30 -22.30
C TYR A 86 1.73 -1.17 -22.34
N ILE A 87 2.78 -0.64 -23.00
CA ILE A 87 4.06 -1.33 -23.15
C ILE A 87 5.08 -0.75 -22.17
N PHE A 88 5.52 -1.56 -21.24
CA PHE A 88 6.58 -1.18 -20.29
C PHE A 88 7.95 -1.24 -20.93
N SER A 89 8.80 -0.26 -20.58
CA SER A 89 10.18 -0.18 -21.02
C SER A 89 11.11 -1.00 -20.11
N GLU A 90 12.23 -1.45 -20.65
CA GLU A 90 13.31 -2.06 -19.85
C GLU A 90 13.93 -1.11 -18.83
N SER A 91 13.75 0.22 -18.97
CA SER A 91 14.17 1.22 -17.99
C SER A 91 13.16 1.43 -16.86
N ASP A 92 11.93 0.93 -16.98
CA ASP A 92 10.90 1.12 -15.96
C ASP A 92 11.21 0.24 -14.73
N ALA A 93 11.30 0.89 -13.57
CA ALA A 93 11.51 0.26 -12.26
C ALA A 93 10.19 -0.14 -11.61
N ALA A 94 9.18 0.73 -11.74
CA ALA A 94 7.90 0.61 -11.04
C ALA A 94 6.71 0.90 -11.95
N PHE A 95 5.63 0.16 -11.74
CA PHE A 95 4.27 0.49 -12.18
C PHE A 95 3.41 0.75 -10.95
N VAL A 96 2.79 1.92 -10.88
CA VAL A 96 2.03 2.40 -9.72
C VAL A 96 0.61 2.75 -10.15
N VAL A 97 -0.37 2.13 -9.52
CA VAL A 97 -1.79 2.34 -9.85
C VAL A 97 -2.64 2.42 -8.59
N SER A 98 -3.69 3.26 -8.61
CA SER A 98 -4.71 3.34 -7.55
C SER A 98 -5.86 2.37 -7.85
N LEU A 99 -6.41 1.76 -6.82
CA LEU A 99 -7.57 0.86 -6.91
C LEU A 99 -8.54 1.14 -5.74
N PRO A 100 -9.74 1.70 -5.97
CA PRO A 100 -10.18 2.22 -7.27
C PRO A 100 -9.33 3.39 -7.77
N HIS A 101 -9.49 3.77 -9.04
CA HIS A 101 -8.98 5.05 -9.53
C HIS A 101 -9.71 6.21 -8.83
N TYR A 102 -9.06 7.38 -8.78
CA TYR A 102 -9.62 8.56 -8.10
C TYR A 102 -10.97 9.00 -8.67
N GLU A 103 -11.20 8.73 -9.93
CA GLU A 103 -12.45 8.97 -10.64
C GLU A 103 -13.56 7.96 -10.29
N GLY A 104 -13.28 6.98 -9.42
CA GLY A 104 -14.23 6.01 -8.90
C GLY A 104 -14.32 4.68 -9.66
N SER A 105 -13.57 4.52 -10.76
CA SER A 105 -13.57 3.25 -11.52
C SER A 105 -12.69 2.18 -10.84
N ALA A 106 -13.15 0.93 -10.86
CA ALA A 106 -12.40 -0.24 -10.38
C ALA A 106 -12.15 -1.20 -11.55
N GLN A 107 -10.88 -1.48 -11.83
CA GLN A 107 -10.44 -2.32 -12.95
C GLN A 107 -9.79 -3.60 -12.43
N ASP A 108 -10.05 -4.75 -13.07
CA ASP A 108 -9.21 -5.95 -12.89
C ASP A 108 -7.88 -5.72 -13.60
N LEU A 109 -6.83 -5.51 -12.81
CA LEU A 109 -5.49 -5.17 -13.29
C LEU A 109 -4.60 -6.41 -13.54
N THR A 110 -5.15 -7.63 -13.47
CA THR A 110 -4.38 -8.89 -13.59
C THR A 110 -3.55 -8.94 -14.87
N SER A 111 -4.14 -8.57 -16.01
CA SER A 111 -3.46 -8.61 -17.32
C SER A 111 -2.27 -7.64 -17.37
N ILE A 112 -2.49 -6.38 -16.99
CA ILE A 112 -1.43 -5.35 -17.05
C ILE A 112 -0.32 -5.62 -16.01
N VAL A 113 -0.67 -6.15 -14.84
CA VAL A 113 0.31 -6.60 -13.83
C VAL A 113 1.18 -7.72 -14.39
N HIS A 114 0.58 -8.68 -15.10
CA HIS A 114 1.35 -9.74 -15.76
C HIS A 114 2.33 -9.18 -16.80
N ASN A 115 1.88 -8.24 -17.64
CA ASN A 115 2.72 -7.59 -18.64
C ASN A 115 3.87 -6.79 -18.00
N ALA A 116 3.60 -6.02 -16.93
CA ALA A 116 4.62 -5.29 -16.20
C ALA A 116 5.70 -6.23 -15.63
N LYS A 117 5.29 -7.34 -15.04
CA LYS A 117 6.20 -8.35 -14.47
C LYS A 117 7.02 -9.06 -15.54
N ALA A 118 6.45 -9.33 -16.70
CA ALA A 118 7.20 -9.90 -17.85
C ALA A 118 8.32 -8.96 -18.30
N ALA A 119 8.15 -7.63 -18.17
CA ALA A 119 9.19 -6.63 -18.41
C ALA A 119 10.14 -6.43 -17.20
N GLY A 120 9.95 -7.16 -16.10
CA GLY A 120 10.75 -7.05 -14.88
C GLY A 120 10.48 -5.77 -14.07
N VAL A 121 9.29 -5.19 -14.22
CA VAL A 121 8.82 -4.01 -13.50
C VAL A 121 8.18 -4.44 -12.18
N ILE A 122 8.47 -3.76 -11.08
CA ILE A 122 7.83 -3.98 -9.79
C ILE A 122 6.46 -3.30 -9.80
N THR A 123 5.43 -4.05 -9.46
CA THR A 123 4.05 -3.59 -9.50
C THR A 123 3.56 -3.16 -8.12
N ILE A 124 3.01 -1.95 -8.03
CA ILE A 124 2.58 -1.29 -6.80
C ILE A 124 1.12 -0.90 -6.91
N CYS A 125 0.27 -1.42 -6.02
CA CYS A 125 -1.12 -1.03 -5.90
C CYS A 125 -1.32 -0.11 -4.69
N TYR A 126 -1.88 1.08 -4.93
CA TYR A 126 -2.43 1.93 -3.87
C TYR A 126 -3.92 1.63 -3.75
N VAL A 127 -4.32 0.86 -2.75
CA VAL A 127 -5.69 0.40 -2.59
C VAL A 127 -6.45 1.21 -1.55
N ASP A 128 -7.75 1.44 -1.77
CA ASP A 128 -8.64 1.90 -0.70
C ASP A 128 -9.02 0.67 0.16
N PRO A 129 -8.65 0.65 1.46
CA PRO A 129 -8.94 -0.48 2.33
C PRO A 129 -10.43 -0.81 2.46
N SER A 130 -11.31 0.19 2.37
CA SER A 130 -12.76 0.00 2.48
C SER A 130 -13.32 -0.85 1.33
N MET A 131 -12.65 -0.86 0.18
CA MET A 131 -13.06 -1.63 -1.01
C MET A 131 -12.65 -3.10 -0.96
N LEU A 132 -11.73 -3.49 -0.07
CA LEU A 132 -11.21 -4.86 0.01
C LEU A 132 -12.26 -5.92 0.38
N GLY A 133 -13.43 -5.48 0.85
CA GLY A 133 -14.58 -6.37 1.11
C GLY A 133 -15.28 -6.89 -0.15
N ILE A 134 -15.11 -6.24 -1.32
CA ILE A 134 -15.85 -6.58 -2.57
C ILE A 134 -14.97 -6.70 -3.80
N ILE A 135 -13.80 -6.08 -3.84
CA ILE A 135 -12.90 -6.17 -4.99
C ILE A 135 -11.97 -7.38 -4.89
N LYS A 136 -11.48 -7.81 -6.02
CA LYS A 136 -10.37 -8.78 -6.08
C LYS A 136 -9.14 -8.21 -5.39
N THR A 137 -8.52 -8.96 -4.49
CA THR A 137 -7.38 -8.48 -3.70
C THR A 137 -6.18 -8.20 -4.61
N PRO A 138 -5.39 -7.15 -4.33
CA PRO A 138 -4.20 -6.84 -5.14
C PRO A 138 -3.18 -7.99 -5.19
N GLY A 139 -3.00 -8.74 -4.09
CA GLY A 139 -2.12 -9.91 -4.08
C GLY A 139 -2.57 -11.00 -5.03
N SER A 140 -3.89 -11.28 -5.12
CA SER A 140 -4.46 -12.26 -6.07
C SER A 140 -4.37 -11.80 -7.52
N MET A 141 -4.32 -10.48 -7.79
CA MET A 141 -4.01 -9.94 -9.13
C MET A 141 -2.51 -10.05 -9.47
N GLY A 142 -1.67 -10.38 -8.50
CA GLY A 142 -0.25 -10.60 -8.70
C GLY A 142 0.67 -9.42 -8.38
N PHE A 143 0.17 -8.34 -7.78
CA PHE A 143 1.01 -7.20 -7.36
C PHE A 143 2.17 -7.62 -6.44
N ASP A 144 3.28 -6.89 -6.52
CA ASP A 144 4.47 -7.13 -5.69
C ASP A 144 4.43 -6.34 -4.39
N ILE A 145 3.83 -5.15 -4.41
CA ILE A 145 3.67 -4.26 -3.26
C ILE A 145 2.25 -3.71 -3.23
N VAL A 146 1.65 -3.68 -2.05
CA VAL A 146 0.35 -3.06 -1.79
C VAL A 146 0.53 -2.02 -0.69
N VAL A 147 0.07 -0.81 -0.96
CA VAL A 147 0.08 0.31 -0.01
C VAL A 147 -1.30 0.93 0.10
N ALA A 148 -1.60 1.55 1.23
CA ALA A 148 -2.89 2.18 1.45
C ALA A 148 -2.81 3.30 2.50
N GLU A 149 -3.82 4.19 2.49
CA GLU A 149 -4.16 4.99 3.66
C GLU A 149 -5.16 4.21 4.51
N GLY A 150 -4.76 3.86 5.72
CA GLY A 150 -5.57 3.05 6.63
C GLY A 150 -6.47 3.85 7.58
N GLN A 151 -6.58 5.18 7.42
CA GLN A 151 -7.38 6.03 8.31
C GLN A 151 -8.83 5.55 8.43
N SER A 152 -9.47 5.13 7.33
CA SER A 152 -10.84 4.62 7.32
C SER A 152 -11.04 3.35 8.16
N MET A 153 -9.95 2.67 8.51
CA MET A 153 -9.96 1.43 9.29
C MET A 153 -9.75 1.71 10.80
N GLY A 154 -10.61 2.53 11.38
CA GLY A 154 -10.69 2.75 12.83
C GLY A 154 -10.11 4.06 13.36
N SER A 155 -9.70 4.98 12.49
CA SER A 155 -9.25 6.32 12.91
C SER A 155 -10.30 7.38 12.61
N PRO A 156 -10.56 8.36 13.51
CA PRO A 156 -11.52 9.43 13.26
C PRO A 156 -10.98 10.45 12.25
N LEU A 157 -11.87 11.12 11.52
CA LEU A 157 -11.49 12.15 10.55
C LEU A 157 -10.84 13.36 11.20
N SER A 158 -11.33 13.84 12.33
CA SER A 158 -10.74 14.87 13.21
C SER A 158 -10.02 16.02 12.48
N PHE A 159 -10.66 16.60 11.45
CA PHE A 159 -10.11 17.69 10.62
C PHE A 159 -8.78 17.38 9.91
N GLY A 160 -8.62 16.18 9.39
CA GLY A 160 -7.40 15.70 8.75
C GLY A 160 -6.75 14.54 9.52
N GLY A 161 -7.25 14.28 10.69
CA GLY A 161 -7.14 13.16 11.62
C GLY A 161 -5.80 12.52 11.76
N PRO A 162 -5.69 11.51 12.62
CA PRO A 162 -4.53 10.63 12.55
C PRO A 162 -4.61 9.76 11.30
N THR A 163 -3.46 9.50 10.69
CA THR A 163 -3.26 8.66 9.51
C THR A 163 -2.50 7.40 9.86
N VAL A 164 -2.57 6.37 9.04
CA VAL A 164 -1.76 5.16 9.17
C VAL A 164 -1.48 4.55 7.80
N GLY A 165 -0.24 4.65 7.35
CA GLY A 165 0.16 4.06 6.07
C GLY A 165 0.29 2.54 6.15
N TRP A 166 -0.37 1.82 5.24
CA TRP A 166 -0.18 0.40 5.05
C TRP A 166 0.95 0.14 4.06
N PHE A 167 1.71 -0.92 4.31
CA PHE A 167 2.73 -1.39 3.38
C PHE A 167 2.83 -2.91 3.50
N ALA A 168 2.39 -3.60 2.46
CA ALA A 168 2.46 -5.04 2.36
C ALA A 168 3.18 -5.45 1.06
N THR A 169 3.85 -6.60 1.06
CA THR A 169 4.69 -7.01 -0.07
C THR A 169 4.95 -8.51 -0.09
N LYS A 170 5.53 -9.01 -1.19
CA LYS A 170 6.07 -10.36 -1.27
C LYS A 170 7.33 -10.52 -0.43
N LYS A 171 7.56 -11.70 0.12
CA LYS A 171 8.72 -12.00 1.01
C LYS A 171 10.07 -11.71 0.38
N GLU A 172 10.19 -11.80 -0.93
CA GLU A 172 11.45 -11.53 -1.63
C GLU A 172 11.93 -10.07 -1.49
N LEU A 173 11.02 -9.13 -1.18
CA LEU A 173 11.31 -7.72 -0.94
C LEU A 173 11.55 -7.40 0.55
N ALA A 174 11.46 -8.36 1.46
CA ALA A 174 11.50 -8.16 2.91
C ALA A 174 12.68 -7.31 3.40
N ARG A 175 13.84 -7.43 2.77
CA ARG A 175 15.06 -6.67 3.14
C ARG A 175 15.05 -5.22 2.66
N LEU A 176 14.08 -4.84 1.83
CA LEU A 176 13.93 -3.48 1.30
C LEU A 176 12.72 -2.75 1.91
N VAL A 177 11.85 -3.47 2.63
CA VAL A 177 10.64 -2.90 3.25
C VAL A 177 11.01 -1.77 4.20
N PRO A 178 10.42 -0.57 4.07
CA PRO A 178 10.64 0.53 5.00
C PRO A 178 10.00 0.28 6.38
N GLY A 179 10.43 0.99 7.39
CA GLY A 179 9.83 0.99 8.71
C GLY A 179 10.08 -0.32 9.49
N ARG A 180 9.37 -0.47 10.60
CA ARG A 180 9.54 -1.58 11.55
C ARG A 180 8.80 -2.83 11.12
N ILE A 181 9.40 -3.97 11.40
CA ILE A 181 8.77 -5.29 11.22
C ILE A 181 8.86 -6.04 12.55
N ILE A 182 7.72 -6.61 12.96
CA ILE A 182 7.63 -7.46 14.14
C ILE A 182 7.61 -8.91 13.68
N GLY A 183 8.46 -9.72 14.27
CA GLY A 183 8.53 -11.16 14.03
C GLY A 183 8.18 -11.95 15.28
N GLU A 184 7.63 -13.15 15.09
CA GLU A 184 7.49 -14.14 16.16
C GLU A 184 8.86 -14.75 16.49
N SER A 185 9.11 -14.97 17.77
CA SER A 185 10.33 -15.59 18.31
C SER A 185 9.99 -16.45 19.54
N ARG A 186 11.01 -17.01 20.14
CA ARG A 186 10.92 -17.71 21.44
C ARG A 186 11.97 -17.17 22.39
N ASP A 187 11.63 -17.02 23.65
CA ASP A 187 12.55 -16.64 24.71
C ASP A 187 13.45 -17.82 25.17
N ALA A 188 14.22 -17.59 26.21
CA ALA A 188 15.12 -18.61 26.75
C ALA A 188 14.39 -19.85 27.35
N GLU A 189 13.16 -19.66 27.78
CA GLU A 189 12.28 -20.73 28.27
C GLU A 189 11.41 -21.36 27.15
N HIS A 190 11.71 -21.06 25.87
CA HIS A 190 10.94 -21.50 24.69
C HIS A 190 9.51 -20.98 24.63
N THR A 191 9.15 -19.98 25.43
CA THR A 191 7.84 -19.34 25.39
C THR A 191 7.74 -18.43 24.16
N LYS A 192 6.56 -18.44 23.51
CA LYS A 192 6.29 -17.59 22.35
C LYS A 192 6.42 -16.12 22.73
N THR A 193 7.19 -15.35 21.96
CA THR A 193 7.39 -13.93 22.14
C THR A 193 7.44 -13.20 20.81
N TYR A 194 7.49 -11.87 20.85
CA TYR A 194 7.51 -11.02 19.66
C TYR A 194 8.64 -10.01 19.77
N VAL A 195 9.39 -9.83 18.67
CA VAL A 195 10.58 -8.97 18.62
C VAL A 195 10.56 -8.09 17.36
N MET A 196 11.19 -6.92 17.44
CA MET A 196 11.51 -6.15 16.25
C MET A 196 12.61 -6.88 15.47
N THR A 197 12.35 -7.17 14.20
CA THR A 197 13.28 -7.92 13.34
C THR A 197 13.78 -7.09 12.16
N LEU A 198 14.84 -7.56 11.49
CA LEU A 198 15.47 -6.93 10.31
C LEU A 198 15.90 -5.47 10.53
N ARG A 199 16.18 -5.06 11.76
CA ARG A 199 16.51 -3.67 12.12
C ARG A 199 17.78 -3.15 11.45
N ALA A 200 18.70 -4.00 11.03
CA ALA A 200 19.96 -3.59 10.39
C ALA A 200 19.79 -2.75 9.10
N ARG A 201 18.59 -2.68 8.52
CA ARG A 201 18.24 -1.87 7.35
C ARG A 201 17.73 -0.47 7.72
N GLU A 202 17.37 -0.23 9.00
CA GLU A 202 16.77 1.01 9.47
C GLU A 202 17.80 2.15 9.58
N GLN A 203 17.32 3.40 9.51
CA GLN A 203 18.13 4.61 9.48
C GLN A 203 18.98 4.79 10.74
N ASP A 204 18.47 4.42 11.92
CA ASP A 204 19.20 4.51 13.20
C ASP A 204 20.47 3.65 13.23
N ILE A 205 20.53 2.60 12.41
CA ILE A 205 21.66 1.70 12.26
C ILE A 205 22.50 2.02 11.02
N ARG A 206 21.86 2.09 9.85
CA ARG A 206 22.58 2.29 8.57
C ARG A 206 22.89 3.74 8.23
N ARG A 207 22.26 4.70 8.94
CA ARG A 207 22.48 6.13 8.75
C ARG A 207 22.28 6.55 7.28
N GLU A 208 23.28 7.22 6.68
CA GLU A 208 23.26 7.68 5.27
C GLU A 208 23.15 6.55 4.22
N LYS A 209 23.39 5.30 4.63
CA LYS A 209 23.28 4.12 3.76
C LYS A 209 21.91 3.44 3.84
N ALA A 210 20.99 3.97 4.66
CA ALA A 210 19.64 3.44 4.73
C ALA A 210 18.88 3.68 3.42
N SER A 211 18.04 2.72 3.04
CA SER A 211 17.21 2.82 1.83
C SER A 211 15.94 3.65 2.03
N SER A 212 15.64 4.05 3.27
CA SER A 212 14.44 4.79 3.65
C SER A 212 14.75 5.77 4.77
N ASN A 213 14.04 6.89 4.79
CA ASN A 213 14.09 7.90 5.85
C ASN A 213 13.03 7.67 6.95
N ILE A 214 12.28 6.59 6.87
CA ILE A 214 11.29 6.23 7.90
C ILE A 214 12.00 5.91 9.21
N CYS A 215 11.66 6.68 10.26
CA CYS A 215 12.27 6.57 11.60
C CYS A 215 11.40 5.75 12.57
N THR A 216 10.07 5.87 12.45
CA THR A 216 9.11 5.27 13.37
C THR A 216 7.86 4.80 12.61
N ASN A 217 6.76 4.55 13.33
CA ASN A 217 5.49 4.12 12.77
C ASN A 217 4.32 4.72 13.55
N GLN A 218 3.10 4.56 13.05
CA GLN A 218 1.86 5.01 13.69
C GLN A 218 1.30 3.91 14.62
N THR A 219 2.06 3.54 15.66
CA THR A 219 1.73 2.40 16.53
C THR A 219 0.32 2.47 17.11
N LEU A 220 -0.11 3.63 17.62
CA LEU A 220 -1.43 3.76 18.25
C LEU A 220 -2.55 3.59 17.22
N ASN A 221 -2.40 4.16 16.03
CA ASN A 221 -3.38 4.03 14.95
C ASN A 221 -3.40 2.58 14.41
N ALA A 222 -2.26 1.91 14.31
CA ALA A 222 -2.17 0.50 13.95
C ALA A 222 -2.91 -0.39 14.97
N VAL A 223 -2.79 -0.09 16.28
CA VAL A 223 -3.58 -0.76 17.33
C VAL A 223 -5.08 -0.51 17.13
N GLY A 224 -5.48 0.74 16.88
CA GLY A 224 -6.87 1.10 16.59
C GLY A 224 -7.41 0.34 15.38
N SER A 225 -6.65 0.28 14.30
CA SER A 225 -7.02 -0.48 13.09
C SER A 225 -7.16 -1.98 13.37
N THR A 226 -6.25 -2.56 14.16
CA THR A 226 -6.33 -3.98 14.55
C THR A 226 -7.63 -4.28 15.29
N ILE A 227 -7.99 -3.45 16.27
CA ILE A 227 -9.23 -3.62 17.05
C ILE A 227 -10.45 -3.44 16.13
N HIS A 228 -10.46 -2.40 15.31
CA HIS A 228 -11.56 -2.10 14.40
C HIS A 228 -11.81 -3.24 13.40
N LEU A 229 -10.77 -3.67 12.70
CA LEU A 229 -10.85 -4.76 11.72
C LEU A 229 -11.25 -6.09 12.36
N SER A 230 -10.72 -6.39 13.56
CA SER A 230 -11.09 -7.61 14.30
C SER A 230 -12.55 -7.58 14.75
N TRP A 231 -13.08 -6.40 15.08
CA TRP A 231 -14.48 -6.23 15.46
C TRP A 231 -15.42 -6.31 14.27
N LEU A 232 -15.08 -5.66 13.16
CA LEU A 232 -15.86 -5.72 11.92
C LEU A 232 -15.94 -7.15 11.36
N GLY A 233 -14.81 -7.82 11.32
CA GLY A 233 -14.69 -9.10 10.62
C GLY A 233 -14.95 -8.98 9.11
N PRO A 234 -14.89 -10.10 8.38
CA PRO A 234 -15.12 -10.11 6.93
C PRO A 234 -16.51 -9.60 6.53
N GLN A 235 -17.53 -9.99 7.32
CA GLN A 235 -18.91 -9.59 7.04
C GLN A 235 -19.12 -8.08 7.22
N GLY A 236 -18.60 -7.49 8.30
CA GLY A 236 -18.70 -6.05 8.54
C GLY A 236 -17.96 -5.22 7.49
N LEU A 237 -16.79 -5.68 7.04
CA LEU A 237 -16.06 -5.02 5.96
C LEU A 237 -16.85 -5.05 4.64
N TYR A 238 -17.46 -6.19 4.31
CA TYR A 238 -18.33 -6.31 3.14
C TYR A 238 -19.55 -5.37 3.23
N GLU A 239 -20.21 -5.31 4.38
CA GLU A 239 -21.39 -4.46 4.61
C GLU A 239 -21.06 -2.97 4.50
N ILE A 240 -19.94 -2.52 5.09
CA ILE A 240 -19.46 -1.14 4.95
C ILE A 240 -19.24 -0.80 3.47
N CYS A 241 -18.62 -1.68 2.73
CA CYS A 241 -18.35 -1.47 1.32
C CYS A 241 -19.63 -1.32 0.50
N LEU A 242 -20.63 -2.17 0.75
CA LEU A 242 -21.94 -2.06 0.10
C LEU A 242 -22.70 -0.79 0.49
N LEU A 243 -22.61 -0.38 1.76
CA LEU A 243 -23.27 0.84 2.23
C LEU A 243 -22.76 2.08 1.49
N TYR A 244 -21.44 2.21 1.34
CA TYR A 244 -20.83 3.29 0.59
C TYR A 244 -21.29 3.35 -0.88
N THR A 245 -21.45 2.20 -1.51
CA THR A 245 -21.87 2.13 -2.92
C THR A 245 -23.36 2.37 -3.12
N SER A 246 -24.23 2.02 -2.14
CA SER A 246 -25.66 2.22 -2.22
C SER A 246 -26.07 3.64 -1.82
N ASP A 247 -25.46 4.23 -0.82
CA ASP A 247 -25.74 5.58 -0.32
C ASP A 247 -25.53 6.65 -1.41
N ALA A 248 -24.43 6.51 -2.17
CA ALA A 248 -24.15 7.39 -3.32
C ALA A 248 -25.19 7.27 -4.46
N ALA A 249 -25.90 6.13 -4.58
CA ALA A 249 -26.94 5.94 -5.59
C ALA A 249 -28.30 6.55 -5.14
N ASP A 250 -28.59 6.52 -3.85
CA ASP A 250 -29.83 7.10 -3.28
C ASP A 250 -29.82 8.63 -3.28
N ASP A 251 -28.65 9.27 -3.13
CA ASP A 251 -28.49 10.73 -3.23
C ASP A 251 -28.79 11.26 -4.64
N ILE A 252 -28.65 10.43 -5.68
CA ILE A 252 -29.00 10.80 -7.06
C ILE A 252 -30.51 10.63 -7.34
N ALA A 253 -31.18 9.72 -6.65
CA ALA A 253 -32.60 9.46 -6.80
C ALA A 253 -33.51 10.47 -6.07
N GLY A 254 -32.95 11.32 -5.20
CA GLY A 254 -33.67 12.35 -4.42
C GLY A 254 -33.67 13.77 -5.01
N VAL A 255 -33.21 13.96 -6.25
CA VAL A 255 -33.20 15.25 -6.96
C VAL A 255 -34.21 15.19 -8.11
N ASP A 256 -35.49 15.34 -7.77
CA ASP A 256 -36.58 15.72 -8.68
C ASP A 256 -36.97 17.19 -8.47
#